data_f74a03346e1b3a5a6ec959af970f52be
#
_entry.id   f74a03346e1b3a5a6ec959af970f52be
#
_cell.length_a   1.000
_cell.length_b   1.000
_cell.length_c   1.000
_cell.angle_alpha   90.00
_cell.angle_beta   90.00
_cell.angle_gamma   90.00
#
_symmetry.space_group_name_H-M   'P 1'
#
loop_
_entity.id
_entity.type
_entity.pdbx_description
1 polymer ?
#
loop_
_entity_poly.entity_id
_entity_poly.type
_entity_poly.pdbx_seq_one_letter_code
_entity_poly.pdbx_strand_id
1 'polypeptide(L)'
;MIAALILGLITGSFTGVICYRIPRNESIIFPGSKCDRCAVKIAFYRNIPVFSFLLQHGKCHRCGIKIKRSYFILEILTPVLFLILYFSHGFSIIFFYKAFVYSILLTASFIDIETHIIPDRFFIILLTTGFLYSVLRDNPENWFLGAASYGLPVLLLYSASDFINKEIIGFG
;
A
#
# COMPACT_ATOMS: atom_id res chain seq x y z
N MET A 1 8.40 -14.63 14.57
CA MET A 1 8.63 -13.19 14.83
C MET A 1 9.62 -12.58 13.84
N ILE A 2 10.90 -12.99 13.81
CA ILE A 2 11.93 -12.40 12.90
C ILE A 2 11.49 -12.46 11.44
N ALA A 3 10.96 -13.60 10.98
CA ALA A 3 10.47 -13.74 9.61
C ALA A 3 9.30 -12.78 9.27
N ALA A 4 8.38 -12.53 10.20
CA ALA A 4 7.30 -11.56 10.00
C ALA A 4 7.85 -10.14 9.88
N LEU A 5 8.85 -9.79 10.70
CA LEU A 5 9.54 -8.51 10.61
C LEU A 5 10.22 -8.33 9.24
N ILE A 6 10.97 -9.33 8.77
CA ILE A 6 11.66 -9.28 7.47
C ILE A 6 10.65 -9.15 6.32
N LEU A 7 9.57 -9.95 6.33
CA LEU A 7 8.50 -9.85 5.35
C LEU A 7 7.88 -8.45 5.34
N GLY A 8 7.62 -7.89 6.51
CA GLY A 8 7.09 -6.53 6.64
C GLY A 8 8.04 -5.46 6.10
N LEU A 9 9.35 -5.57 6.36
CA LEU A 9 10.36 -4.64 5.83
C LEU A 9 10.44 -4.70 4.30
N ILE A 10 10.47 -5.90 3.72
CA ILE A 10 10.49 -6.09 2.26
C ILE A 10 9.23 -5.52 1.63
N THR A 11 8.07 -5.85 2.20
CA THR A 11 6.78 -5.35 1.71
C THR A 11 6.70 -3.83 1.84
N GLY A 12 7.14 -3.24 2.96
CA GLY A 12 7.15 -1.79 3.19
C GLY A 12 8.01 -1.03 2.18
N SER A 13 9.20 -1.54 1.86
CA SER A 13 10.05 -0.96 0.83
C SER A 13 9.40 -1.05 -0.56
N PHE A 14 8.76 -2.18 -0.87
CA PHE A 14 8.06 -2.36 -2.15
C PHE A 14 6.82 -1.47 -2.26
N THR A 15 6.03 -1.31 -1.19
CA THR A 15 4.89 -0.37 -1.16
C THR A 15 5.32 1.06 -1.44
N GLY A 16 6.49 1.49 -0.95
CA GLY A 16 7.08 2.78 -1.29
C GLY A 16 7.30 2.95 -2.80
N VAL A 17 7.82 1.92 -3.48
CA VAL A 17 7.97 1.93 -4.95
C VAL A 17 6.62 2.04 -5.65
N ILE A 18 5.60 1.30 -5.18
CA ILE A 18 4.26 1.34 -5.74
C ILE A 18 3.65 2.74 -5.59
N CYS A 19 3.73 3.33 -4.40
CA CYS A 19 3.21 4.69 -4.12
C CYS A 19 3.83 5.74 -5.05
N TYR A 20 5.10 5.59 -5.41
CA TYR A 20 5.76 6.52 -6.31
C TYR A 20 5.37 6.31 -7.78
N ARG A 21 5.36 5.06 -8.24
CA ARG A 21 5.29 4.71 -9.67
C ARG A 21 3.86 4.62 -10.22
N ILE A 22 2.92 4.08 -9.43
CA ILE A 22 1.55 3.89 -9.92
C ILE A 22 0.88 5.22 -10.34
N PRO A 23 0.93 6.31 -9.54
CA PRO A 23 0.33 7.58 -9.97
C PRO A 23 1.00 8.19 -11.20
N ARG A 24 2.23 7.79 -11.51
CA ARG A 24 3.00 8.26 -12.68
C ARG A 24 2.89 7.36 -13.90
N ASN A 25 2.10 6.27 -13.82
CA ASN A 25 2.01 5.22 -14.85
C ASN A 25 3.37 4.60 -15.20
N GLU A 26 4.31 4.56 -14.24
CA GLU A 26 5.61 3.92 -14.40
C GLU A 26 5.54 2.43 -14.05
N SER A 27 6.40 1.62 -14.70
CA SER A 27 6.51 0.19 -14.38
C SER A 27 7.05 -0.02 -12.97
N ILE A 28 6.37 -0.86 -12.18
CA ILE A 28 6.78 -1.22 -10.80
C ILE A 28 7.98 -2.18 -10.76
N ILE A 29 8.31 -2.82 -11.90
CA ILE A 29 9.38 -3.83 -11.98
C ILE A 29 10.67 -3.22 -12.50
N PHE A 30 10.61 -2.49 -13.62
CA PHE A 30 11.78 -1.89 -14.28
C PHE A 30 11.60 -0.40 -14.54
N PRO A 31 12.69 0.37 -14.50
CA PRO A 31 14.02 0.04 -13.99
C PRO A 31 14.05 -0.13 -12.47
N GLY A 32 15.13 -0.67 -11.90
CA GLY A 32 15.34 -0.76 -10.45
C GLY A 32 15.30 0.61 -9.74
N SER A 33 15.51 0.63 -8.44
CA SER A 33 15.47 1.85 -7.63
C SER A 33 16.51 2.87 -8.11
N LYS A 34 16.07 4.10 -8.35
CA LYS A 34 16.90 5.23 -8.79
C LYS A 34 16.53 6.50 -8.01
N CYS A 35 17.46 7.43 -7.92
CA CYS A 35 17.19 8.74 -7.34
C CYS A 35 16.31 9.58 -8.28
N ASP A 36 15.26 10.20 -7.76
CA ASP A 36 14.31 11.00 -8.54
C ASP A 36 14.96 12.24 -9.19
N ARG A 37 16.06 12.77 -8.63
CA ARG A 37 16.72 13.96 -9.15
C ARG A 37 17.89 13.67 -10.07
N CYS A 38 18.83 12.81 -9.66
CA CYS A 38 20.05 12.57 -10.43
C CYS A 38 20.02 11.24 -11.20
N ALA A 39 18.91 10.52 -11.18
CA ALA A 39 18.66 9.24 -11.85
C ALA A 39 19.72 8.15 -11.59
N VAL A 40 20.61 8.36 -10.60
CA VAL A 40 21.61 7.34 -10.25
C VAL A 40 20.93 6.11 -9.69
N LYS A 41 21.34 4.94 -10.15
CA LYS A 41 20.85 3.65 -9.61
C LYS A 41 21.25 3.52 -8.15
N ILE A 42 20.30 3.10 -7.31
CA ILE A 42 20.53 2.84 -5.90
C ILE A 42 21.04 1.41 -5.78
N ALA A 43 22.24 1.24 -5.24
CA ALA A 43 22.80 -0.09 -5.00
C ALA A 43 21.98 -0.82 -3.93
N PHE A 44 21.88 -2.15 -4.03
CA PHE A 44 21.05 -2.98 -3.16
C PHE A 44 21.29 -2.70 -1.66
N TYR A 45 22.54 -2.62 -1.23
CA TYR A 45 22.90 -2.34 0.18
C TYR A 45 22.50 -0.93 0.66
N ARG A 46 22.20 -0.01 -0.28
CA ARG A 46 21.67 1.34 0.01
C ARG A 46 20.16 1.44 -0.08
N ASN A 47 19.51 0.31 -0.30
CA ASN A 47 18.07 0.16 -0.38
C ASN A 47 17.52 -0.79 0.71
N ILE A 48 18.35 -1.09 1.74
CA ILE A 48 17.90 -1.88 2.89
C ILE A 48 16.90 -1.05 3.68
N PRO A 49 15.66 -1.51 3.84
CA PRO A 49 14.59 -0.73 4.46
C PRO A 49 14.99 -0.22 5.85
N VAL A 50 14.60 1.01 6.17
CA VAL A 50 14.89 1.72 7.42
C VAL A 50 16.38 2.02 7.61
N PHE A 51 17.25 1.02 7.53
CA PHE A 51 18.69 1.17 7.76
C PHE A 51 19.35 2.12 6.78
N SER A 52 19.04 1.99 5.50
CA SER A 52 19.62 2.86 4.46
C SER A 52 19.21 4.30 4.63
N PHE A 53 17.95 4.55 5.01
CA PHE A 53 17.46 5.89 5.26
C PHE A 53 18.20 6.54 6.45
N LEU A 54 18.38 5.81 7.55
CA LEU A 54 19.09 6.29 8.75
C LEU A 54 20.57 6.54 8.45
N LEU A 55 21.27 5.60 7.82
CA LEU A 55 22.70 5.72 7.49
C LEU A 55 22.99 6.87 6.49
N GLN A 56 22.06 7.13 5.57
CA GLN A 56 22.15 8.20 4.60
C GLN A 56 21.58 9.53 5.10
N HIS A 57 21.16 9.60 6.40
CA HIS A 57 20.50 10.78 6.98
C HIS A 57 19.33 11.29 6.14
N GLY A 58 18.58 10.38 5.51
CA GLY A 58 17.44 10.70 4.65
C GLY A 58 17.81 11.47 3.38
N LYS A 59 19.05 11.33 2.87
CA LYS A 59 19.55 12.06 1.68
C LYS A 59 20.14 11.11 0.64
N CYS A 60 20.04 11.48 -0.63
CA CYS A 60 20.73 10.76 -1.69
C CYS A 60 22.25 10.89 -1.53
N HIS A 61 22.97 9.76 -1.61
CA HIS A 61 24.43 9.72 -1.45
C HIS A 61 25.20 10.50 -2.51
N ARG A 62 24.60 10.76 -3.69
CA ARG A 62 25.27 11.44 -4.80
C ARG A 62 24.93 12.92 -4.90
N CYS A 63 23.64 13.27 -4.85
CA CYS A 63 23.21 14.66 -5.07
C CYS A 63 22.70 15.35 -3.80
N GLY A 64 22.66 14.66 -2.65
CA GLY A 64 22.26 15.22 -1.37
C GLY A 64 20.77 15.59 -1.24
N ILE A 65 19.94 15.34 -2.27
CA ILE A 65 18.50 15.62 -2.17
C ILE A 65 17.86 14.80 -1.05
N LYS A 66 16.93 15.40 -0.33
CA LYS A 66 16.17 14.71 0.72
C LYS A 66 15.28 13.62 0.11
N ILE A 67 15.33 12.42 0.68
CA ILE A 67 14.41 11.32 0.37
C ILE A 67 13.07 11.64 1.05
N LYS A 68 11.94 11.37 0.38
CA LYS A 68 10.61 11.59 0.94
C LYS A 68 10.43 10.80 2.23
N ARG A 69 9.91 11.46 3.26
CA ARG A 69 9.64 10.82 4.56
C ARG A 69 8.54 9.76 4.48
N SER A 70 7.63 9.86 3.52
CA SER A 70 6.58 8.86 3.30
C SER A 70 7.14 7.45 3.10
N TYR A 71 8.27 7.30 2.38
CA TYR A 71 8.93 6.00 2.22
C TYR A 71 9.41 5.42 3.54
N PHE A 72 10.09 6.23 4.35
CA PHE A 72 10.57 5.81 5.66
C PHE A 72 9.42 5.41 6.60
N ILE A 73 8.32 6.17 6.58
CA ILE A 73 7.12 5.87 7.37
C ILE A 73 6.52 4.53 6.95
N LEU A 74 6.39 4.26 5.64
CA LEU A 74 5.89 2.97 5.13
C LEU A 74 6.79 1.80 5.54
N GLU A 75 8.12 1.99 5.48
CA GLU A 75 9.10 0.99 5.89
C GLU A 75 9.06 0.66 7.39
N ILE A 76 8.51 1.55 8.24
CA ILE A 76 8.28 1.30 9.66
C ILE A 76 6.88 0.74 9.92
N LEU A 77 5.84 1.34 9.32
CA LEU A 77 4.45 0.96 9.60
C LEU A 77 4.15 -0.48 9.15
N THR A 78 4.68 -0.87 7.97
CA THR A 78 4.40 -2.20 7.42
C THR A 78 4.96 -3.33 8.29
N PRO A 79 6.23 -3.34 8.73
CA PRO A 79 6.72 -4.39 9.64
C PRO A 79 6.02 -4.38 11.00
N VAL A 80 5.65 -3.22 11.55
CA VAL A 80 4.86 -3.15 12.78
C VAL A 80 3.51 -3.83 12.59
N LEU A 81 2.82 -3.55 11.50
CA LEU A 81 1.56 -4.21 11.14
C LEU A 81 1.74 -5.74 11.01
N PHE A 82 2.80 -6.19 10.33
CA PHE A 82 3.08 -7.61 10.17
C PHE A 82 3.37 -8.30 11.50
N LEU A 83 4.03 -7.62 12.44
CA LEU A 83 4.24 -8.13 13.79
C LEU A 83 2.91 -8.26 14.56
N ILE A 84 2.04 -7.24 14.51
CA ILE A 84 0.71 -7.28 15.14
C ILE A 84 -0.09 -8.46 14.60
N LEU A 85 -0.11 -8.64 13.28
CA LEU A 85 -0.81 -9.76 12.64
C LEU A 85 -0.22 -11.12 13.02
N TYR A 86 1.12 -11.20 13.13
CA TYR A 86 1.79 -12.41 13.56
C TYR A 86 1.45 -12.78 15.00
N PHE A 87 1.45 -11.83 15.92
CA PHE A 87 1.07 -12.10 17.32
C PHE A 87 -0.41 -12.50 17.46
N SER A 88 -1.28 -12.00 16.56
CA SER A 88 -2.72 -12.33 16.60
C SER A 88 -3.06 -13.67 15.94
N HIS A 89 -2.34 -14.07 14.87
CA HIS A 89 -2.74 -15.18 14.00
C HIS A 89 -1.64 -16.21 13.73
N GLY A 90 -0.42 -16.00 14.21
CA GLY A 90 0.74 -16.80 13.82
C GLY A 90 0.97 -16.72 12.30
N PHE A 91 1.77 -17.65 11.75
CA PHE A 91 1.89 -17.86 10.31
C PHE A 91 0.75 -18.75 9.80
N SER A 92 -0.41 -18.18 9.61
CA SER A 92 -1.61 -18.84 9.09
C SER A 92 -2.05 -18.23 7.76
N ILE A 93 -2.98 -18.87 7.04
CA ILE A 93 -3.58 -18.32 5.82
C ILE A 93 -4.23 -16.95 6.09
N ILE A 94 -4.79 -16.77 7.30
CA ILE A 94 -5.39 -15.51 7.75
C ILE A 94 -4.34 -14.41 7.88
N PHE A 95 -3.15 -14.74 8.39
CA PHE A 95 -2.02 -13.81 8.45
C PHE A 95 -1.66 -13.29 7.06
N PHE A 96 -1.43 -14.18 6.09
CA PHE A 96 -1.04 -13.78 4.73
C PHE A 96 -2.12 -12.99 4.02
N TYR A 97 -3.38 -13.40 4.16
CA TYR A 97 -4.52 -12.66 3.61
C TYR A 97 -4.61 -11.23 4.18
N LYS A 98 -4.60 -11.11 5.50
CA LYS A 98 -4.66 -9.79 6.16
C LYS A 98 -3.43 -8.93 5.85
N ALA A 99 -2.24 -9.51 5.87
CA ALA A 99 -1.01 -8.82 5.53
C ALA A 99 -1.06 -8.23 4.11
N PHE A 100 -1.58 -9.01 3.14
CA PHE A 100 -1.78 -8.55 1.77
C PHE A 100 -2.81 -7.42 1.68
N VAL A 101 -4.00 -7.60 2.26
CA VAL A 101 -5.08 -6.60 2.24
C VAL A 101 -4.62 -5.28 2.90
N TYR A 102 -4.03 -5.35 4.08
CA TYR A 102 -3.57 -4.14 4.78
C TYR A 102 -2.40 -3.45 4.08
N SER A 103 -1.52 -4.20 3.40
CA SER A 103 -0.47 -3.59 2.56
C SER A 103 -1.06 -2.80 1.40
N ILE A 104 -2.12 -3.31 0.76
CA ILE A 104 -2.84 -2.58 -0.31
C ILE A 104 -3.53 -1.33 0.25
N LEU A 105 -4.21 -1.45 1.39
CA LEU A 105 -4.88 -0.33 2.03
C LEU A 105 -3.88 0.76 2.45
N LEU A 106 -2.74 0.40 3.04
CA LEU A 106 -1.66 1.34 3.34
C LEU A 106 -1.15 2.04 2.08
N THR A 107 -0.90 1.27 1.01
CA THR A 107 -0.46 1.83 -0.28
C THR A 107 -1.47 2.83 -0.83
N ALA A 108 -2.75 2.46 -0.87
CA ALA A 108 -3.83 3.32 -1.35
C ALA A 108 -3.93 4.60 -0.51
N SER A 109 -3.87 4.49 0.81
CA SER A 109 -3.91 5.64 1.72
C SER A 109 -2.75 6.61 1.51
N PHE A 110 -1.53 6.10 1.29
CA PHE A 110 -0.37 6.97 1.02
C PHE A 110 -0.42 7.61 -0.35
N ILE A 111 -0.97 6.93 -1.36
CA ILE A 111 -1.21 7.53 -2.69
C ILE A 111 -2.26 8.64 -2.55
N ASP A 112 -3.34 8.39 -1.85
CA ASP A 112 -4.41 9.37 -1.64
C ASP A 112 -3.90 10.64 -0.91
N ILE A 113 -3.09 10.48 0.14
CA ILE A 113 -2.45 11.60 0.84
C ILE A 113 -1.55 12.43 -0.09
N GLU A 114 -0.88 11.80 -1.07
CA GLU A 114 0.05 12.50 -1.98
C GLU A 114 -0.64 13.08 -3.23
N THR A 115 -1.68 12.42 -3.73
CA THR A 115 -2.27 12.74 -5.05
C THR A 115 -3.76 13.05 -5.02
N HIS A 116 -4.43 12.77 -3.89
CA HIS A 116 -5.90 12.87 -3.72
C HIS A 116 -6.68 12.04 -4.75
N ILE A 117 -6.07 10.96 -5.27
CA ILE A 117 -6.67 10.05 -6.24
C ILE A 117 -6.33 8.62 -5.84
N ILE A 118 -7.34 7.77 -5.70
CA ILE A 118 -7.15 6.33 -5.44
C ILE A 118 -7.31 5.58 -6.77
N PRO A 119 -6.26 4.92 -7.30
CA PRO A 119 -6.38 4.16 -8.54
C PRO A 119 -7.37 3.00 -8.42
N ASP A 120 -8.30 2.86 -9.37
CA ASP A 120 -9.36 1.83 -9.42
C ASP A 120 -8.84 0.40 -9.29
N ARG A 121 -7.61 0.16 -9.77
CA ARG A 121 -6.97 -1.15 -9.68
C ARG A 121 -6.87 -1.69 -8.26
N PHE A 122 -6.71 -0.83 -7.24
CA PHE A 122 -6.69 -1.27 -5.84
C PHE A 122 -8.05 -1.75 -5.38
N PHE A 123 -9.12 -1.10 -5.82
CA PHE A 123 -10.48 -1.51 -5.54
C PHE A 123 -10.79 -2.89 -6.14
N ILE A 124 -10.43 -3.10 -7.41
CA ILE A 124 -10.61 -4.39 -8.10
C ILE A 124 -9.84 -5.51 -7.38
N ILE A 125 -8.57 -5.26 -7.00
CA ILE A 125 -7.75 -6.25 -6.29
C ILE A 125 -8.36 -6.59 -4.92
N LEU A 126 -8.85 -5.60 -4.16
CA LEU A 126 -9.47 -5.83 -2.87
C LEU A 126 -10.79 -6.62 -3.00
N LEU A 127 -11.63 -6.28 -3.97
CA LEU A 127 -12.87 -7.01 -4.24
C LEU A 127 -12.61 -8.47 -4.61
N THR A 128 -11.69 -8.71 -5.54
CA THR A 128 -11.39 -10.07 -6.01
C THR A 128 -10.74 -10.91 -4.92
N THR A 129 -9.82 -10.36 -4.15
CA THR A 129 -9.19 -11.06 -3.01
C THR A 129 -10.17 -11.32 -1.88
N GLY A 130 -11.07 -10.40 -1.58
CA GLY A 130 -12.13 -10.60 -0.60
C GLY A 130 -13.10 -11.69 -1.00
N PHE A 131 -13.51 -11.71 -2.28
CA PHE A 131 -14.36 -12.76 -2.84
C PHE A 131 -13.68 -14.14 -2.75
N LEU A 132 -12.44 -14.24 -3.24
CA LEU A 132 -11.70 -15.50 -3.18
C LEU A 132 -11.55 -16.03 -1.76
N TYR A 133 -11.22 -15.14 -0.81
CA TYR A 133 -11.11 -15.52 0.60
C TYR A 133 -12.44 -16.02 1.18
N SER A 134 -13.57 -15.39 0.84
CA SER A 134 -14.89 -15.80 1.34
C SER A 134 -15.32 -17.16 0.77
N VAL A 135 -15.02 -17.43 -0.50
CA VAL A 135 -15.26 -18.75 -1.13
C VAL A 135 -14.41 -19.82 -0.45
N LEU A 136 -13.13 -19.57 -0.20
CA LEU A 136 -12.25 -20.51 0.49
C LEU A 136 -12.66 -20.81 1.95
N ARG A 137 -13.50 -19.99 2.54
CA ARG A 137 -14.03 -20.14 3.90
C ARG A 137 -15.46 -20.65 3.95
N ASP A 138 -16.01 -21.10 2.79
CA ASP A 138 -17.40 -21.56 2.63
C ASP A 138 -18.46 -20.55 3.13
N ASN A 139 -18.16 -19.26 3.07
CA ASN A 139 -19.05 -18.18 3.49
C ASN A 139 -19.14 -17.05 2.45
N PRO A 140 -19.54 -17.34 1.18
CA PRO A 140 -19.63 -16.31 0.15
C PRO A 140 -20.66 -15.22 0.46
N GLU A 141 -21.69 -15.54 1.24
CA GLU A 141 -22.74 -14.59 1.64
C GLU A 141 -22.18 -13.41 2.42
N ASN A 142 -21.20 -13.64 3.29
CA ASN A 142 -20.56 -12.59 4.07
C ASN A 142 -19.80 -11.58 3.20
N TRP A 143 -19.31 -11.99 2.03
CA TRP A 143 -18.68 -11.09 1.08
C TRP A 143 -19.71 -10.13 0.46
N PHE A 144 -20.87 -10.64 0.03
CA PHE A 144 -21.95 -9.82 -0.53
C PHE A 144 -22.47 -8.83 0.52
N LEU A 145 -22.69 -9.28 1.75
CA LEU A 145 -23.11 -8.41 2.85
C LEU A 145 -22.08 -7.34 3.16
N GLY A 146 -20.79 -7.72 3.21
CA GLY A 146 -19.70 -6.77 3.41
C GLY A 146 -19.58 -5.76 2.27
N ALA A 147 -19.61 -6.21 1.03
CA ALA A 147 -19.56 -5.34 -0.15
C ALA A 147 -20.78 -4.38 -0.20
N ALA A 148 -21.97 -4.88 0.12
CA ALA A 148 -23.17 -4.07 0.16
C ALA A 148 -23.15 -3.05 1.31
N SER A 149 -22.73 -3.44 2.51
CA SER A 149 -22.71 -2.56 3.68
C SER A 149 -21.78 -1.36 3.53
N TYR A 150 -20.67 -1.51 2.79
CA TYR A 150 -19.73 -0.40 2.51
C TYR A 150 -19.99 0.25 1.16
N GLY A 151 -20.32 -0.52 0.13
CA GLY A 151 -20.52 -0.02 -1.23
C GLY A 151 -21.79 0.80 -1.38
N LEU A 152 -22.91 0.37 -0.79
CA LEU A 152 -24.17 1.10 -0.89
C LEU A 152 -24.12 2.52 -0.32
N PRO A 153 -23.60 2.77 0.91
CA PRO A 153 -23.47 4.14 1.42
C PRO A 153 -22.59 5.04 0.52
N VAL A 154 -21.50 4.50 -0.03
CA VAL A 154 -20.62 5.26 -0.94
C VAL A 154 -21.35 5.61 -2.24
N LEU A 155 -22.08 4.65 -2.83
CA LEU A 155 -22.90 4.90 -4.03
C LEU A 155 -24.00 5.91 -3.77
N LEU A 156 -24.66 5.86 -2.61
CA LEU A 156 -25.68 6.83 -2.22
C LEU A 156 -25.11 8.23 -2.04
N LEU A 157 -23.92 8.35 -1.41
CA LEU A 157 -23.22 9.63 -1.29
C LEU A 157 -22.80 10.18 -2.65
N TYR A 158 -22.33 9.32 -3.55
CA TYR A 158 -21.95 9.70 -4.90
C TYR A 158 -23.18 10.23 -5.68
N SER A 159 -24.27 9.46 -5.70
CA SER A 159 -25.50 9.89 -6.37
C SER A 159 -26.11 11.16 -5.76
N ALA A 160 -26.00 11.34 -4.45
CA ALA A 160 -26.41 12.59 -3.79
C ALA A 160 -25.50 13.77 -4.16
N SER A 161 -24.18 13.55 -4.35
CA SER A 161 -23.23 14.58 -4.77
C SER A 161 -23.53 15.08 -6.19
N ASP A 162 -23.84 14.17 -7.11
CA ASP A 162 -24.27 14.53 -8.47
C ASP A 162 -25.55 15.36 -8.50
N PHE A 163 -26.51 15.01 -7.62
CA PHE A 163 -27.77 15.75 -7.50
C PHE A 163 -27.57 17.17 -6.95
N ILE A 164 -26.54 17.39 -6.11
CA ILE A 164 -26.27 18.70 -5.48
C ILE A 164 -25.26 19.53 -6.31
N ASN A 165 -24.76 19.01 -7.45
CA ASN A 165 -23.70 19.64 -8.26
C ASN A 165 -22.41 19.96 -7.45
N LYS A 166 -22.10 19.16 -6.45
CA LYS A 166 -20.92 19.30 -5.61
C LYS A 166 -20.18 17.97 -5.60
N GLU A 167 -18.96 17.93 -6.11
CA GLU A 167 -18.08 16.78 -5.93
C GLU A 167 -17.74 16.61 -4.44
N ILE A 168 -18.41 15.66 -3.79
CA ILE A 168 -18.13 15.31 -2.38
C ILE A 168 -17.07 14.19 -2.32
N ILE A 169 -17.02 13.36 -3.35
CA ILE A 169 -16.08 12.23 -3.47
C ILE A 169 -15.43 12.30 -4.86
N GLY A 170 -14.12 12.52 -4.90
CA GLY A 170 -13.34 12.43 -6.14
C GLY A 170 -13.11 10.95 -6.50
N PHE A 171 -13.74 10.49 -7.58
CA PHE A 171 -13.32 9.26 -8.26
C PHE A 171 -12.27 9.66 -9.31
N GLY A 172 -11.05 9.11 -9.17
CA GLY A 172 -9.97 9.31 -10.11
C GLY A 172 -10.01 8.29 -11.26
#